data_4a1decd7f4bd5b5af1d803f9784f83d8
#
_entry.id   4a1decd7f4bd5b5af1d803f9784f83d8
#
_cell.length_a   1.000
_cell.length_b   1.000
_cell.length_c   1.000
_cell.angle_alpha   90.00
_cell.angle_beta   90.00
_cell.angle_gamma   90.00
#
_symmetry.space_group_name_H-M   'P 1'
#
loop_
_entity.id
_entity.type
_entity.pdbx_description
1 polymer ?
#
loop_
_entity_poly.entity_id
_entity_poly.type
_entity_poly.pdbx_seq_one_letter_code
_entity_poly.pdbx_strand_id
1 'polypeptide(L)'
;NIGTHGNTKTGDEVLEDMLFKNIDILEHDEDDRDYQGCMTINVGDHNLARNITFEDIRVENIQEGQLFHLRVMYNQKYNTGPGRGVKNIVFRNISCTGKYINPSLIEGYDKNP
;
A
#
# COMPACT_ATOMS: atom_id res chain seq x y z
N ASN A 1 5.99 -0.56 -1.50
CA ASN A 1 5.01 0.47 -1.83
C ASN A 1 4.65 0.41 -3.31
N ILE A 2 3.37 0.44 -3.60
CA ILE A 2 2.83 0.32 -4.96
C ILE A 2 2.02 1.57 -5.27
N GLY A 3 2.29 2.21 -6.41
CA GLY A 3 1.38 3.17 -7.02
C GLY A 3 1.53 4.62 -6.61
N THR A 4 2.54 4.99 -5.84
CA THR A 4 2.70 6.37 -5.37
C THR A 4 2.93 7.36 -6.50
N HIS A 5 3.69 6.97 -7.50
CA HIS A 5 4.03 7.80 -8.65
C HIS A 5 3.72 7.08 -9.96
N GLY A 6 3.42 7.83 -11.00
CA GLY A 6 3.14 7.29 -12.31
C GLY A 6 3.61 8.20 -13.43
N ASN A 7 3.44 7.75 -14.67
CA ASN A 7 3.76 8.53 -15.85
C ASN A 7 2.58 9.42 -16.23
N THR A 8 2.68 10.67 -15.88
CA THR A 8 1.60 11.63 -16.08
C THR A 8 1.47 12.14 -17.52
N LYS A 9 2.44 11.86 -18.38
CA LYS A 9 2.41 12.32 -19.77
C LYS A 9 1.38 11.57 -20.63
N THR A 10 1.19 10.30 -20.33
CA THR A 10 0.29 9.44 -21.09
C THR A 10 -1.07 9.24 -20.42
N GLY A 11 -1.26 9.86 -19.25
CA GLY A 11 -2.50 9.74 -18.50
C GLY A 11 -2.47 8.63 -17.46
N ASP A 12 -3.52 7.88 -17.36
CA ASP A 12 -3.80 7.03 -16.23
C ASP A 12 -3.14 5.67 -16.35
N GLU A 13 -2.34 5.30 -15.36
CA GLU A 13 -1.73 3.98 -15.28
C GLU A 13 -2.55 3.03 -14.42
N VAL A 14 -2.49 1.74 -14.74
CA VAL A 14 -3.11 0.68 -13.97
C VAL A 14 -2.02 -0.29 -13.52
N LEU A 15 -2.01 -0.54 -12.22
CA LEU A 15 -1.12 -1.51 -11.59
C LEU A 15 -1.99 -2.68 -11.17
N GLU A 16 -1.87 -3.80 -11.88
CA GLU A 16 -2.83 -4.90 -11.71
C GLU A 16 -2.23 -6.28 -11.84
N ASP A 17 -2.99 -7.25 -11.37
CA ASP A 17 -2.71 -8.67 -11.53
C ASP A 17 -1.36 -9.07 -10.94
N MET A 18 -1.12 -8.63 -9.70
CA MET A 18 0.12 -8.92 -8.97
C MET A 18 -0.14 -9.93 -7.87
N LEU A 19 0.79 -10.86 -7.71
CA LEU A 19 0.78 -11.81 -6.62
C LEU A 19 2.11 -11.73 -5.86
N PHE A 20 2.02 -11.44 -4.57
CA PHE A 20 3.13 -11.51 -3.63
C PHE A 20 2.89 -12.69 -2.71
N LYS A 21 3.67 -13.75 -2.85
CA LYS A 21 3.38 -15.01 -2.17
C LYS A 21 4.62 -15.59 -1.51
N ASN A 22 4.41 -16.21 -0.36
CA ASN A 22 5.43 -16.96 0.37
C ASN A 22 6.66 -16.10 0.69
N ILE A 23 6.43 -15.02 1.44
CA ILE A 23 7.46 -14.04 1.78
C ILE A 23 7.63 -13.99 3.29
N ASP A 24 8.87 -14.01 3.74
CA ASP A 24 9.23 -13.75 5.12
C ASP A 24 9.82 -12.36 5.23
N ILE A 25 9.22 -11.54 6.10
CA ILE A 25 9.73 -10.22 6.44
C ILE A 25 10.27 -10.32 7.86
N LEU A 26 11.58 -10.34 8.00
CA LEU A 26 12.22 -10.57 9.29
C LEU A 26 12.12 -9.36 10.19
N GLU A 27 12.26 -8.18 9.63
CA GLU A 27 12.20 -6.94 10.38
C GLU A 27 11.71 -5.80 9.49
N HIS A 28 10.89 -4.93 10.05
CA HIS A 28 10.41 -3.73 9.40
C HIS A 28 10.52 -2.55 10.35
N ASP A 29 11.14 -1.45 9.89
CA ASP A 29 11.34 -0.25 10.66
C ASP A 29 11.19 0.96 9.75
N GLU A 30 10.01 1.56 9.76
CA GLU A 30 9.65 2.71 8.93
C GLU A 30 8.91 3.73 9.76
N ASP A 31 9.44 4.91 9.85
CA ASP A 31 8.91 5.97 10.71
C ASP A 31 7.88 6.88 10.05
N ASP A 32 7.68 6.77 8.75
CA ASP A 32 6.66 7.55 8.05
C ASP A 32 5.29 6.88 8.13
N ARG A 33 4.42 7.46 8.92
CA ARG A 33 3.08 6.94 9.16
C ARG A 33 2.14 7.10 7.96
N ASP A 34 2.45 8.01 7.05
CA ASP A 34 1.52 8.39 6.00
C ASP A 34 1.65 7.56 4.73
N TYR A 35 2.84 7.00 4.49
CA TYR A 35 3.14 6.37 3.21
C TYR A 35 3.83 5.02 3.29
N GLN A 36 4.11 4.52 4.47
CA GLN A 36 4.95 3.34 4.64
C GLN A 36 4.32 2.27 5.50
N GLY A 37 4.62 1.03 5.17
CA GLY A 37 4.17 -0.16 5.88
C GLY A 37 4.79 -1.40 5.23
N CYS A 38 4.60 -2.55 5.84
CA CYS A 38 5.11 -3.81 5.29
C CYS A 38 4.47 -4.14 3.96
N MET A 39 3.15 -4.02 3.88
CA MET A 39 2.37 -4.24 2.66
C MET A 39 1.63 -2.95 2.35
N THR A 40 2.17 -2.17 1.43
CA THR A 40 1.74 -0.80 1.22
C THR A 40 1.30 -0.56 -0.22
N ILE A 41 0.11 -0.02 -0.37
CA ILE A 41 -0.42 0.45 -1.65
C ILE A 41 -0.90 1.88 -1.42
N ASN A 42 -0.15 2.84 -1.96
CA ASN A 42 -0.51 4.25 -1.92
C ASN A 42 -0.63 4.74 -3.34
N VAL A 43 -1.83 5.00 -3.82
CA VAL A 43 -2.05 5.39 -5.20
C VAL A 43 -2.21 6.89 -5.34
N GLY A 44 -1.36 7.48 -6.16
CA GLY A 44 -1.39 8.87 -6.56
C GLY A 44 -1.20 8.99 -8.07
N ASP A 45 -1.00 10.19 -8.59
CA ASP A 45 -0.73 10.45 -10.01
C ASP A 45 -1.74 9.82 -10.97
N HIS A 46 -3.02 9.76 -10.59
CA HIS A 46 -4.10 9.12 -11.36
C HIS A 46 -3.93 7.61 -11.55
N ASN A 47 -3.12 6.96 -10.74
CA ASN A 47 -2.95 5.51 -10.79
C ASN A 47 -4.19 4.79 -10.26
N LEU A 48 -4.40 3.59 -10.76
CA LEU A 48 -5.37 2.64 -10.23
C LEU A 48 -4.64 1.34 -9.90
N ALA A 49 -4.79 0.86 -8.68
CA ALA A 49 -4.26 -0.43 -8.27
C ALA A 49 -5.42 -1.43 -8.13
N ARG A 50 -5.31 -2.59 -8.77
CA ARG A 50 -6.37 -3.59 -8.71
C ARG A 50 -5.85 -5.01 -8.87
N ASN A 51 -6.62 -5.97 -8.37
CA ASN A 51 -6.32 -7.39 -8.49
C ASN A 51 -4.91 -7.72 -7.97
N ILE A 52 -4.63 -7.30 -6.74
CA ILE A 52 -3.34 -7.52 -6.09
C ILE A 52 -3.57 -8.41 -4.88
N THR A 53 -2.80 -9.49 -4.78
CA THR A 53 -2.91 -10.46 -3.69
C THR A 53 -1.60 -10.55 -2.95
N PHE A 54 -1.69 -10.49 -1.62
CA PHE A 54 -0.62 -10.81 -0.69
C PHE A 54 -1.00 -12.11 0.01
N GLU A 55 -0.23 -13.17 -0.18
CA GLU A 55 -0.56 -14.50 0.32
C GLU A 55 0.64 -15.17 0.98
N ASP A 56 0.39 -15.87 2.09
CA ASP A 56 1.41 -16.61 2.83
C ASP A 56 2.61 -15.71 3.19
N ILE A 57 2.33 -14.59 3.85
CA ILE A 57 3.35 -13.63 4.25
C ILE A 57 3.50 -13.66 5.76
N ARG A 58 4.72 -13.83 6.22
CA ARG A 58 5.06 -13.89 7.64
C ARG A 58 5.93 -12.71 7.99
N VAL A 59 5.46 -11.91 8.94
CA VAL A 59 6.21 -10.75 9.45
C VAL A 59 6.65 -11.08 10.88
N GLU A 60 7.95 -11.10 11.11
CA GLU A 60 8.47 -11.48 12.43
C GLU A 60 8.51 -10.31 13.40
N ASN A 61 8.95 -9.15 12.93
CA ASN A 61 9.10 -8.01 13.82
C ASN A 61 8.87 -6.69 13.09
N ILE A 62 7.99 -5.86 13.66
CA ILE A 62 7.83 -4.47 13.23
C ILE A 62 8.28 -3.61 14.39
N GLN A 63 9.42 -2.92 14.24
CA GLN A 63 9.91 -2.02 15.26
C GLN A 63 9.14 -0.71 15.23
N GLU A 64 8.92 -0.18 14.04
CA GLU A 64 8.12 0.99 13.82
C GLU A 64 7.45 0.90 12.45
N GLY A 65 6.19 1.29 12.35
CA GLY A 65 5.47 1.24 11.09
C GLY A 65 4.15 0.50 11.19
N GLN A 66 3.62 0.10 10.05
CA GLN A 66 2.32 -0.52 9.91
C GLN A 66 2.42 -1.85 9.16
N LEU A 67 1.53 -2.79 9.49
CA LEU A 67 1.45 -4.05 8.76
C LEU A 67 0.85 -3.83 7.37
N PHE A 68 -0.29 -3.14 7.30
CA PHE A 68 -0.97 -2.80 6.06
C PHE A 68 -1.12 -1.28 5.95
N HIS A 69 -0.98 -0.77 4.73
CA HIS A 69 -1.27 0.62 4.44
C HIS A 69 -1.83 0.75 3.03
N LEU A 70 -3.14 0.94 2.93
CA LEU A 70 -3.85 1.12 1.65
C LEU A 70 -4.45 2.51 1.63
N ARG A 71 -4.06 3.33 0.68
CA ARG A 71 -4.50 4.71 0.63
C ARG A 71 -4.59 5.23 -0.80
N VAL A 72 -5.68 5.92 -1.08
CA VAL A 72 -5.77 6.79 -2.27
C VAL A 72 -5.32 8.17 -1.85
N MET A 73 -4.33 8.73 -2.51
CA MET A 73 -3.67 9.94 -2.04
C MET A 73 -3.48 10.99 -3.12
N TYR A 74 -3.30 12.22 -2.66
CA TYR A 74 -2.81 13.32 -3.48
C TYR A 74 -1.85 14.16 -2.64
N ASN A 75 -0.56 13.99 -2.87
CA ASN A 75 0.46 14.84 -2.28
C ASN A 75 0.83 15.92 -3.27
N GLN A 76 0.40 17.15 -3.02
CA GLN A 76 0.56 18.28 -3.95
C GLN A 76 2.01 18.59 -4.29
N LYS A 77 2.94 18.18 -3.45
CA LYS A 77 4.37 18.37 -3.69
C LYS A 77 4.93 17.39 -4.72
N TYR A 78 4.40 16.16 -4.75
CA TYR A 78 4.98 15.07 -5.54
C TYR A 78 4.05 14.50 -6.60
N ASN A 79 2.76 14.71 -6.47
CA ASN A 79 1.77 14.16 -7.38
C ASN A 79 1.11 15.26 -8.22
N THR A 80 0.74 14.93 -9.45
CA THR A 80 0.00 15.82 -10.33
C THR A 80 -1.50 15.76 -10.11
N GLY A 81 -1.97 14.73 -9.43
CA GLY A 81 -3.38 14.56 -9.08
C GLY A 81 -3.60 13.40 -8.14
N PRO A 82 -4.83 13.23 -7.66
CA PRO A 82 -5.16 12.11 -6.79
C PRO A 82 -5.11 10.78 -7.54
N GLY A 83 -4.93 9.69 -6.79
CA GLY A 83 -5.09 8.36 -7.33
C GLY A 83 -6.55 8.09 -7.70
N ARG A 84 -6.78 7.14 -8.62
CA ARG A 84 -8.13 6.78 -9.07
C ARG A 84 -8.78 5.71 -8.20
N GLY A 85 -8.03 4.96 -7.44
CA GLY A 85 -8.60 3.99 -6.52
C GLY A 85 -7.74 2.75 -6.28
N VAL A 86 -8.24 1.95 -5.37
CA VAL A 86 -7.67 0.65 -5.03
C VAL A 86 -8.83 -0.35 -5.05
N LYS A 87 -8.71 -1.41 -5.86
CA LYS A 87 -9.80 -2.37 -6.05
C LYS A 87 -9.31 -3.81 -5.95
N ASN A 88 -10.10 -4.64 -5.32
CA ASN A 88 -9.89 -6.08 -5.30
C ASN A 88 -8.49 -6.46 -4.78
N ILE A 89 -8.18 -5.99 -3.59
CA ILE A 89 -6.94 -6.31 -2.89
C ILE A 89 -7.24 -7.43 -1.90
N VAL A 90 -6.46 -8.48 -1.92
CA VAL A 90 -6.65 -9.65 -1.07
C VAL A 90 -5.42 -9.85 -0.19
N PHE A 91 -5.66 -9.98 1.09
CA PHE A 91 -4.66 -10.42 2.07
C PHE A 91 -5.08 -11.80 2.57
N ARG A 92 -4.27 -12.82 2.31
CA ARG A 92 -4.58 -14.19 2.67
C ARG A 92 -3.44 -14.83 3.43
N ASN A 93 -3.74 -15.40 4.58
CA ASN A 93 -2.76 -16.09 5.40
C ASN A 93 -1.56 -15.21 5.75
N ILE A 94 -1.86 -14.07 6.36
CA ILE A 94 -0.85 -13.11 6.80
C ILE A 94 -0.68 -13.27 8.31
N SER A 95 0.56 -13.38 8.76
CA SER A 95 0.87 -13.47 10.18
C SER A 95 1.92 -12.46 10.60
N CYS A 96 1.78 -11.97 11.82
CA CYS A 96 2.75 -11.08 12.44
C CYS A 96 2.97 -11.55 13.89
N THR A 97 4.18 -11.94 14.22
CA THR A 97 4.51 -12.48 15.54
C THR A 97 5.07 -11.43 16.49
N GLY A 98 5.52 -10.29 15.99
CA GLY A 98 6.06 -9.21 16.79
C GLY A 98 5.01 -8.17 17.17
N LYS A 99 5.45 -7.19 17.96
CA LYS A 99 4.64 -6.00 18.24
C LYS A 99 4.79 -5.00 17.10
N TYR A 100 3.71 -4.31 16.78
CA TYR A 100 3.76 -3.17 15.85
C TYR A 100 3.13 -1.96 16.54
N ILE A 101 3.65 -0.79 16.20
CA ILE A 101 3.35 0.44 16.92
C ILE A 101 2.13 1.14 16.35
N ASN A 102 2.00 1.18 15.03
CA ASN A 102 0.95 1.93 14.36
C ASN A 102 -0.14 1.00 13.84
N PRO A 103 -1.41 1.42 13.96
CA PRO A 103 -2.50 0.65 13.37
C PRO A 103 -2.42 0.64 11.85
N SER A 104 -2.91 -0.43 11.25
CA SER A 104 -3.06 -0.51 9.80
C SER A 104 -4.11 0.48 9.31
N LEU A 105 -3.93 0.96 8.07
CA LEU A 105 -4.78 2.00 7.50
C LEU A 105 -5.36 1.56 6.17
N ILE A 106 -6.66 1.80 5.98
CA ILE A 106 -7.33 1.71 4.68
C ILE A 106 -8.12 3.01 4.54
N GLU A 107 -7.74 3.84 3.56
CA GLU A 107 -8.29 5.18 3.43
C GLU A 107 -8.52 5.58 1.97
N GLY A 108 -9.71 6.09 1.68
CA GLY A 108 -9.99 6.74 0.41
C GLY A 108 -9.51 8.20 0.40
N TYR A 109 -9.49 8.81 -0.77
CA TYR A 109 -9.06 10.20 -0.91
C TYR A 109 -10.10 11.18 -0.37
N ASP A 110 -11.37 10.91 -0.65
CA ASP A 110 -12.46 11.74 -0.15
C ASP A 110 -13.61 10.87 0.37
N LYS A 111 -14.76 11.50 0.65
CA LYS A 111 -15.93 10.80 1.19
C LYS A 111 -16.63 9.87 0.20
N ASN A 112 -16.27 9.98 -1.06
CA ASN A 112 -16.79 9.11 -2.12
C ASN A 112 -15.68 8.16 -2.56
N PRO A 113 -15.67 6.95 -2.01
CA PRO A 113 -14.71 5.96 -2.42
C PRO A 113 -14.90 5.51 -3.86
#